data_40327261a0ed94f031b00749f99b1e55
#
_entry.id   40327261a0ed94f031b00749f99b1e55
#
_cell.length_a   1.000
_cell.length_b   1.000
_cell.length_c   1.000
_cell.angle_alpha   90.00
_cell.angle_beta   90.00
_cell.angle_gamma   90.00
#
_symmetry.space_group_name_H-M   'P 1'
#
loop_
_entity.id
_entity.type
_entity.pdbx_description
1 polymer ?
#
loop_
_entity_poly.entity_id
_entity_poly.type
_entity_poly.pdbx_seq_one_letter_code
_entity_poly.pdbx_strand_id
1 'polypeptide(L)'
;MKKKNIIILGNSLKFKKIILSIFPKSDIKVFSWRSIINLKLDKKIFKKKVDLILVCGYDFASNWYSFKKYYDVNISFPLKLIEFMSTSKTLILYIDTIYKIKKNSQIKKRYTFSRYEYAKKELGYKLFKKYYNLKILNVPIIKNNKNKVEIFGNKFMNTLFNFLLFLDFINSVTTSKLKKIIRVSINEKTQISPFKIKPLGLSIPRSLLIDRLLRFIYD
;
A
#
# COMPACT_ATOMS: atom_id res chain seq x y z
N MET A 1 22.65 -8.30 -13.80
CA MET A 1 21.33 -7.61 -13.88
C MET A 1 21.54 -6.15 -14.26
N LYS A 2 20.78 -5.65 -15.23
CA LYS A 2 20.84 -4.25 -15.67
C LYS A 2 20.40 -3.30 -14.54
N LYS A 3 21.10 -2.17 -14.38
CA LYS A 3 20.75 -1.11 -13.41
C LYS A 3 19.37 -0.57 -13.76
N LYS A 4 18.45 -0.52 -12.77
CA LYS A 4 17.08 0.00 -12.93
C LYS A 4 16.90 1.30 -12.16
N ASN A 5 16.08 2.20 -12.68
CA ASN A 5 15.62 3.39 -11.97
C ASN A 5 14.26 3.08 -11.33
N ILE A 6 14.21 3.07 -10.01
CA ILE A 6 13.05 2.65 -9.24
C ILE A 6 12.57 3.80 -8.36
N ILE A 7 11.27 4.04 -8.38
CA ILE A 7 10.61 5.00 -7.51
C ILE A 7 9.69 4.26 -6.56
N ILE A 8 9.76 4.59 -5.27
CA ILE A 8 8.85 4.10 -4.24
C ILE A 8 8.01 5.26 -3.74
N LEU A 9 6.70 5.19 -3.95
CA LEU A 9 5.72 6.13 -3.44
C LEU A 9 5.13 5.58 -2.12
N GLY A 10 5.58 6.14 -1.02
CA GLY A 10 5.25 5.73 0.34
C GLY A 10 6.49 5.47 1.17
N ASN A 11 6.51 5.97 2.41
CA ASN A 11 7.68 5.86 3.31
C ASN A 11 7.71 4.51 4.04
N SER A 12 7.85 3.42 3.30
CA SER A 12 7.96 2.08 3.87
C SER A 12 9.38 1.54 3.78
N LEU A 13 10.11 1.59 4.89
CA LEU A 13 11.46 1.01 5.00
C LEU A 13 11.46 -0.50 4.69
N LYS A 14 10.37 -1.22 5.03
CA LYS A 14 10.24 -2.65 4.71
C LYS A 14 10.23 -2.88 3.20
N PHE A 15 9.42 -2.14 2.44
CA PHE A 15 9.40 -2.26 0.99
C PHE A 15 10.70 -1.80 0.35
N LYS A 16 11.33 -0.73 0.85
CA LYS A 16 12.65 -0.30 0.37
C LYS A 16 13.67 -1.43 0.51
N LYS A 17 13.77 -2.08 1.68
CA LYS A 17 14.67 -3.21 1.92
C LYS A 17 14.37 -4.40 1.01
N ILE A 18 13.09 -4.73 0.79
CA ILE A 18 12.68 -5.80 -0.11
C ILE A 18 13.12 -5.49 -1.54
N ILE A 19 12.84 -4.30 -2.04
CA ILE A 19 13.20 -3.90 -3.42
C ILE A 19 14.70 -3.86 -3.61
N LEU A 20 15.47 -3.31 -2.66
CA LEU A 20 16.93 -3.36 -2.68
C LEU A 20 17.46 -4.79 -2.76
N SER A 21 16.87 -5.72 -2.02
CA SER A 21 17.28 -7.12 -2.05
C SER A 21 16.91 -7.86 -3.35
N ILE A 22 15.98 -7.35 -4.13
CA ILE A 22 15.63 -7.88 -5.46
C ILE A 22 16.48 -7.23 -6.55
N PHE A 23 16.78 -5.94 -6.40
CA PHE A 23 17.50 -5.12 -7.37
C PHE A 23 18.69 -4.38 -6.72
N PRO A 24 19.75 -5.08 -6.29
CA PRO A 24 20.82 -4.50 -5.47
C PRO A 24 21.63 -3.39 -6.17
N LYS A 25 21.70 -3.40 -7.49
CA LYS A 25 22.45 -2.39 -8.29
C LYS A 25 21.57 -1.24 -8.81
N SER A 26 20.34 -1.11 -8.33
CA SER A 26 19.38 -0.12 -8.85
C SER A 26 19.45 1.21 -8.14
N ASP A 27 19.12 2.28 -8.87
CA ASP A 27 18.92 3.61 -8.31
C ASP A 27 17.50 3.69 -7.75
N ILE A 28 17.35 3.85 -6.41
CA ILE A 28 16.05 3.83 -5.74
C ILE A 28 15.80 5.17 -5.06
N LYS A 29 14.78 5.88 -5.53
CA LYS A 29 14.27 7.09 -4.90
C LYS A 29 12.99 6.78 -4.13
N VAL A 30 12.90 7.25 -2.89
CA VAL A 30 11.73 7.08 -2.03
C VAL A 30 11.11 8.43 -1.75
N PHE A 31 9.83 8.56 -2.04
CA PHE A 31 9.05 9.74 -1.71
C PHE A 31 8.04 9.40 -0.62
N SER A 32 8.04 10.17 0.47
CA SER A 32 7.01 10.01 1.48
C SER A 32 5.64 10.39 0.89
N TRP A 33 4.57 9.75 1.35
CA TRP A 33 3.23 10.01 0.82
C TRP A 33 2.82 11.49 0.98
N ARG A 34 3.20 12.12 2.09
CA ARG A 34 2.93 13.54 2.35
C ARG A 34 3.75 14.48 1.46
N SER A 35 5.01 14.13 1.18
CA SER A 35 5.85 14.97 0.33
C SER A 35 5.40 14.98 -1.12
N ILE A 36 4.62 13.99 -1.56
CA ILE A 36 4.07 13.94 -2.91
C ILE A 36 3.21 15.18 -3.22
N ILE A 37 2.44 15.66 -2.24
CA ILE A 37 1.54 16.81 -2.42
C ILE A 37 2.32 18.10 -2.71
N ASN A 38 3.50 18.21 -2.12
CA ASN A 38 4.37 19.39 -2.25
C ASN A 38 5.40 19.24 -3.37
N LEU A 39 5.46 18.08 -4.03
CA LEU A 39 6.31 17.89 -5.19
C LEU A 39 5.78 18.76 -6.33
N LYS A 40 6.50 19.85 -6.61
CA LYS A 40 6.39 20.50 -7.91
C LYS A 40 6.74 19.43 -8.93
N LEU A 41 5.85 19.20 -9.90
CA LEU A 41 6.06 18.26 -11.01
C LEU A 41 7.21 18.78 -11.89
N ASP A 42 8.42 18.77 -11.34
CA ASP A 42 9.61 19.25 -12.04
C ASP A 42 10.22 18.08 -12.82
N LYS A 43 10.21 18.22 -14.14
CA LYS A 43 10.86 17.25 -15.05
C LYS A 43 12.33 17.04 -14.72
N LYS A 44 13.02 18.01 -14.08
CA LYS A 44 14.44 17.86 -13.66
C LYS A 44 14.64 16.79 -12.59
N ILE A 45 13.66 16.59 -11.69
CA ILE A 45 13.71 15.54 -10.64
C ILE A 45 13.58 14.15 -11.24
N PHE A 46 12.87 14.01 -12.37
CA PHE A 46 12.54 12.77 -13.04
C PHE A 46 13.18 12.61 -14.41
N LYS A 47 14.34 13.27 -14.65
CA LYS A 47 15.08 13.25 -15.93
C LYS A 47 15.37 11.85 -16.46
N LYS A 48 15.51 10.87 -15.58
CA LYS A 48 15.80 9.48 -15.97
C LYS A 48 14.51 8.70 -16.14
N LYS A 49 14.44 7.94 -17.22
CA LYS A 49 13.36 6.96 -17.43
C LYS A 49 13.18 6.08 -16.21
N VAL A 50 11.94 5.99 -15.71
CA VAL A 50 11.57 5.15 -14.58
C VAL A 50 11.21 3.75 -15.09
N ASP A 51 11.90 2.73 -14.57
CA ASP A 51 11.63 1.33 -14.96
C ASP A 51 10.56 0.68 -14.08
N LEU A 52 10.50 1.06 -12.79
CA LEU A 52 9.54 0.53 -11.83
C LEU A 52 9.05 1.62 -10.88
N ILE A 53 7.74 1.73 -10.73
CA ILE A 53 7.09 2.53 -9.70
C ILE A 53 6.41 1.58 -8.72
N LEU A 54 6.87 1.56 -7.46
CA LEU A 54 6.19 0.88 -6.36
C LEU A 54 5.29 1.86 -5.62
N VAL A 55 3.99 1.58 -5.60
CA VAL A 55 2.99 2.41 -4.92
C VAL A 55 2.51 1.68 -3.67
N CYS A 56 2.97 2.10 -2.49
CA CYS A 56 2.66 1.42 -1.22
C CYS A 56 2.15 2.36 -0.11
N GLY A 57 2.06 3.67 -0.38
CA GLY A 57 1.72 4.66 0.63
C GLY A 57 0.22 4.83 0.91
N TYR A 58 -0.04 5.53 2.00
CA TYR A 58 -1.30 6.12 2.41
C TYR A 58 -1.01 7.18 3.47
N ASP A 59 -1.73 8.29 3.48
CA ASP A 59 -1.63 9.29 4.56
C ASP A 59 -2.70 9.04 5.62
N PHE A 60 -2.32 8.43 6.73
CA PHE A 60 -3.24 8.17 7.85
C PHE A 60 -3.79 9.46 8.47
N ALA A 61 -3.03 10.56 8.48
CA ALA A 61 -3.55 11.85 8.95
C ALA A 61 -4.70 12.37 8.07
N SER A 62 -4.81 11.90 6.83
CA SER A 62 -5.89 12.28 5.93
C SER A 62 -7.28 11.80 6.38
N ASN A 63 -7.34 10.85 7.32
CA ASN A 63 -8.61 10.45 7.94
C ASN A 63 -9.30 11.63 8.64
N TRP A 64 -8.53 12.66 9.05
CA TRP A 64 -9.00 13.89 9.70
C TRP A 64 -9.35 15.00 8.71
N TYR A 65 -9.01 14.87 7.45
CA TYR A 65 -9.23 15.90 6.44
C TYR A 65 -10.68 15.95 5.96
N SER A 66 -11.08 17.07 5.36
CA SER A 66 -12.31 17.11 4.54
C SER A 66 -12.24 16.01 3.47
N PHE A 67 -13.38 15.53 3.00
CA PHE A 67 -13.40 14.45 2.00
C PHE A 67 -12.65 14.83 0.73
N LYS A 68 -12.80 16.08 0.27
CA LYS A 68 -12.08 16.60 -0.90
C LYS A 68 -10.55 16.50 -0.70
N LYS A 69 -10.02 17.06 0.40
CA LYS A 69 -8.60 17.04 0.71
C LYS A 69 -8.07 15.60 0.88
N TYR A 70 -8.83 14.75 1.57
CA TYR A 70 -8.51 13.32 1.71
C TYR A 70 -8.41 12.62 0.35
N TYR A 71 -9.39 12.86 -0.55
CA TYR A 71 -9.42 12.27 -1.89
C TYR A 71 -8.22 12.76 -2.73
N ASP A 72 -7.95 14.05 -2.70
CA ASP A 72 -6.82 14.63 -3.42
C ASP A 72 -5.50 14.01 -2.98
N VAL A 73 -5.25 13.94 -1.66
CA VAL A 73 -3.99 13.42 -1.09
C VAL A 73 -3.77 11.94 -1.42
N ASN A 74 -4.81 11.12 -1.36
CA ASN A 74 -4.64 9.67 -1.46
C ASN A 74 -4.95 9.10 -2.84
N ILE A 75 -5.62 9.85 -3.70
CA ILE A 75 -6.07 9.36 -5.00
C ILE A 75 -5.60 10.27 -6.14
N SER A 76 -6.02 11.56 -6.15
CA SER A 76 -5.79 12.44 -7.30
C SER A 76 -4.31 12.77 -7.50
N PHE A 77 -3.59 13.19 -6.46
CA PHE A 77 -2.17 13.54 -6.57
C PHE A 77 -1.27 12.35 -6.88
N PRO A 78 -1.39 11.21 -6.18
CA PRO A 78 -0.63 10.01 -6.55
C PRO A 78 -0.84 9.60 -8.00
N LEU A 79 -2.09 9.64 -8.49
CA LEU A 79 -2.40 9.29 -9.87
C LEU A 79 -1.72 10.24 -10.86
N LYS A 80 -1.81 11.56 -10.64
CA LYS A 80 -1.14 12.56 -11.47
C LYS A 80 0.39 12.39 -11.45
N LEU A 81 0.96 12.09 -10.30
CA LEU A 81 2.40 11.88 -10.17
C LEU A 81 2.86 10.62 -10.92
N ILE A 82 2.12 9.52 -10.80
CA ILE A 82 2.40 8.30 -11.53
C ILE A 82 2.31 8.56 -13.04
N GLU A 83 1.28 9.28 -13.48
CA GLU A 83 1.12 9.67 -14.88
C GLU A 83 2.30 10.49 -15.40
N PHE A 84 2.76 11.43 -14.62
CA PHE A 84 3.90 12.27 -14.98
C PHE A 84 5.23 11.51 -15.10
N MET A 85 5.42 10.46 -14.26
CA MET A 85 6.67 9.69 -14.21
C MET A 85 6.68 8.48 -15.12
N SER A 86 5.50 7.94 -15.47
CA SER A 86 5.38 6.69 -16.19
C SER A 86 5.49 6.88 -17.71
N THR A 87 6.01 5.86 -18.36
CA THR A 87 5.97 5.66 -19.81
C THR A 87 5.26 4.34 -20.09
N SER A 88 4.98 4.04 -21.36
CA SER A 88 4.39 2.73 -21.75
C SER A 88 5.23 1.52 -21.31
N LYS A 89 6.52 1.70 -21.04
CA LYS A 89 7.46 0.65 -20.60
C LYS A 89 7.66 0.60 -19.08
N THR A 90 7.11 1.57 -18.32
CA THR A 90 7.22 1.61 -16.86
C THR A 90 6.33 0.54 -16.24
N LEU A 91 6.90 -0.34 -15.41
CA LEU A 91 6.12 -1.27 -14.60
C LEU A 91 5.58 -0.54 -13.37
N ILE A 92 4.29 -0.63 -13.12
CA ILE A 92 3.68 -0.12 -11.88
C ILE A 92 3.32 -1.31 -11.00
N LEU A 93 3.89 -1.34 -9.78
CA LEU A 93 3.58 -2.33 -8.76
C LEU A 93 2.77 -1.65 -7.66
N TYR A 94 1.47 -1.91 -7.62
CA TYR A 94 0.56 -1.34 -6.64
C TYR A 94 0.34 -2.31 -5.48
N ILE A 95 0.60 -1.85 -4.27
CA ILE A 95 0.33 -2.61 -3.05
C ILE A 95 -1.06 -2.24 -2.54
N ASP A 96 -1.98 -3.16 -2.74
CA ASP A 96 -3.36 -3.04 -2.27
C ASP A 96 -3.56 -3.79 -0.94
N THR A 97 -4.70 -3.57 -0.32
CA THR A 97 -5.13 -4.31 0.87
C THR A 97 -6.01 -5.50 0.49
N ILE A 98 -5.96 -6.57 1.30
CA ILE A 98 -6.82 -7.74 1.13
C ILE A 98 -8.28 -7.49 1.54
N TYR A 99 -8.58 -6.36 2.18
CA TYR A 99 -9.92 -6.05 2.66
C TYR A 99 -10.88 -5.74 1.50
N LYS A 100 -12.11 -6.22 1.62
CA LYS A 100 -13.19 -5.89 0.68
C LYS A 100 -13.88 -4.61 1.11
N ILE A 101 -14.14 -3.71 0.16
CA ILE A 101 -14.98 -2.54 0.41
C ILE A 101 -16.41 -3.05 0.66
N LYS A 102 -16.94 -2.79 1.84
CA LYS A 102 -18.40 -2.74 2.01
C LYS A 102 -18.87 -1.40 1.45
N LYS A 103 -19.94 -1.41 0.62
CA LYS A 103 -20.61 -0.16 0.21
C LYS A 103 -20.95 0.64 1.46
N ASN A 104 -20.24 1.72 1.72
CA ASN A 104 -20.33 2.38 3.00
C ASN A 104 -20.58 3.87 2.83
N SER A 105 -21.73 4.33 3.28
CA SER A 105 -22.09 5.74 3.46
C SER A 105 -21.13 6.50 4.41
N GLN A 106 -20.30 5.76 5.15
CA GLN A 106 -19.38 6.33 6.16
C GLN A 106 -18.07 6.89 5.56
N ILE A 107 -17.79 6.72 4.27
CA ILE A 107 -16.53 7.22 3.65
C ILE A 107 -16.39 8.75 3.79
N LYS A 108 -17.50 9.46 3.78
CA LYS A 108 -17.52 10.92 3.99
C LYS A 108 -17.27 11.32 5.44
N LYS A 109 -17.51 10.42 6.40
CA LYS A 109 -17.25 10.68 7.82
C LYS A 109 -15.75 10.66 8.08
N ARG A 110 -15.29 11.49 8.99
CA ARG A 110 -13.90 11.48 9.47
C ARG A 110 -13.70 10.26 10.38
N TYR A 111 -12.44 9.86 10.60
CA TYR A 111 -12.01 8.82 11.56
C TYR A 111 -12.50 7.40 11.25
N THR A 112 -12.66 7.02 9.99
CA THR A 112 -13.05 5.66 9.65
C THR A 112 -11.93 4.92 8.93
N PHE A 113 -11.71 3.65 9.31
CA PHE A 113 -10.82 2.75 8.56
C PHE A 113 -11.32 2.51 7.13
N SER A 114 -12.63 2.70 6.91
CA SER A 114 -13.25 2.65 5.58
C SER A 114 -12.62 3.63 4.59
N ARG A 115 -12.07 4.76 5.06
CA ARG A 115 -11.33 5.70 4.20
C ARG A 115 -10.05 5.08 3.65
N TYR A 116 -9.30 4.35 4.48
CA TYR A 116 -8.09 3.65 4.04
C TYR A 116 -8.41 2.63 2.95
N GLU A 117 -9.39 1.77 3.19
CA GLU A 117 -9.81 0.75 2.24
C GLU A 117 -10.31 1.39 0.93
N TYR A 118 -11.16 2.41 1.03
CA TYR A 118 -11.67 3.13 -0.13
C TYR A 118 -10.55 3.73 -0.97
N ALA A 119 -9.63 4.47 -0.35
CA ALA A 119 -8.52 5.09 -1.08
C ALA A 119 -7.67 4.03 -1.80
N LYS A 120 -7.38 2.91 -1.13
CA LYS A 120 -6.63 1.81 -1.72
C LYS A 120 -7.35 1.21 -2.92
N LYS A 121 -8.63 0.91 -2.79
CA LYS A 121 -9.42 0.32 -3.89
C LYS A 121 -9.64 1.29 -5.03
N GLU A 122 -9.99 2.54 -4.73
CA GLU A 122 -10.26 3.56 -5.75
C GLU A 122 -9.00 3.90 -6.56
N LEU A 123 -7.85 4.09 -5.90
CA LEU A 123 -6.59 4.32 -6.60
C LEU A 123 -6.19 3.10 -7.44
N GLY A 124 -6.28 1.89 -6.87
CA GLY A 124 -6.00 0.65 -7.59
C GLY A 124 -6.87 0.48 -8.83
N TYR A 125 -8.17 0.78 -8.73
CA TYR A 125 -9.10 0.71 -9.85
C TYR A 125 -8.79 1.73 -10.94
N LYS A 126 -8.46 2.99 -10.56
CA LYS A 126 -8.06 4.01 -11.53
C LYS A 126 -6.76 3.65 -12.25
N LEU A 127 -5.79 3.09 -11.53
CA LEU A 127 -4.56 2.60 -12.12
C LEU A 127 -4.83 1.42 -13.07
N PHE A 128 -5.70 0.48 -12.68
CA PHE A 128 -6.07 -0.67 -13.50
C PHE A 128 -6.70 -0.27 -14.84
N LYS A 129 -7.58 0.73 -14.82
CA LYS A 129 -8.20 1.24 -16.04
C LYS A 129 -7.21 1.96 -16.98
N LYS A 130 -6.14 2.51 -16.42
CA LYS A 130 -5.24 3.39 -17.18
C LYS A 130 -3.96 2.71 -17.66
N TYR A 131 -3.44 1.71 -16.92
CA TYR A 131 -2.11 1.16 -17.17
C TYR A 131 -2.13 -0.33 -17.48
N TYR A 132 -1.65 -0.69 -18.66
CA TYR A 132 -1.50 -2.08 -19.04
C TYR A 132 -0.39 -2.80 -18.26
N ASN A 133 0.73 -2.11 -18.01
CA ASN A 133 1.87 -2.64 -17.24
C ASN A 133 1.68 -2.47 -15.72
N LEU A 134 0.47 -2.69 -15.22
CA LEU A 134 0.16 -2.65 -13.80
C LEU A 134 0.17 -4.07 -13.22
N LYS A 135 0.76 -4.19 -12.02
CA LYS A 135 0.66 -5.36 -11.15
C LYS A 135 0.05 -4.95 -9.83
N ILE A 136 -1.03 -5.59 -9.43
CA ILE A 136 -1.70 -5.34 -8.14
C ILE A 136 -1.39 -6.48 -7.19
N LEU A 137 -0.78 -6.16 -6.04
CA LEU A 137 -0.50 -7.11 -4.98
C LEU A 137 -1.43 -6.83 -3.79
N ASN A 138 -2.37 -7.75 -3.55
CA ASN A 138 -3.19 -7.73 -2.34
C ASN A 138 -2.37 -8.24 -1.15
N VAL A 139 -1.76 -7.33 -0.39
CA VAL A 139 -0.82 -7.68 0.68
C VAL A 139 -1.53 -7.67 2.04
N PRO A 140 -1.50 -8.79 2.78
CA PRO A 140 -1.96 -8.84 4.15
C PRO A 140 -0.96 -8.12 5.08
N ILE A 141 -1.20 -8.19 6.39
CA ILE A 141 -0.28 -7.62 7.38
C ILE A 141 1.10 -8.26 7.26
N ILE A 142 2.15 -7.43 7.22
CA ILE A 142 3.52 -7.89 7.07
C ILE A 142 4.13 -8.13 8.45
N LYS A 143 4.49 -9.38 8.74
CA LYS A 143 5.26 -9.78 9.92
C LYS A 143 6.76 -9.50 9.73
N ASN A 144 7.46 -9.22 10.83
CA ASN A 144 8.91 -9.20 10.84
C ASN A 144 9.50 -10.62 10.87
N ASN A 145 10.83 -10.74 10.90
CA ASN A 145 11.51 -12.05 10.93
C ASN A 145 11.25 -12.84 12.23
N LYS A 146 10.83 -12.17 13.30
CA LYS A 146 10.41 -12.80 14.57
C LYS A 146 8.93 -13.17 14.60
N ASN A 147 8.26 -13.20 13.45
CA ASN A 147 6.81 -13.45 13.30
C ASN A 147 5.91 -12.44 14.06
N LYS A 148 6.43 -11.28 14.44
CA LYS A 148 5.70 -10.23 15.15
C LYS A 148 5.31 -9.11 14.18
N VAL A 149 4.19 -8.45 14.51
CA VAL A 149 3.73 -7.23 13.83
C VAL A 149 4.16 -6.01 14.64
N GLU A 150 4.77 -5.07 13.96
CA GLU A 150 5.18 -3.77 14.49
C GLU A 150 4.64 -2.70 13.54
N ILE A 151 3.33 -2.44 13.60
CA ILE A 151 2.67 -1.49 12.68
C ILE A 151 2.46 -0.15 13.38
N PHE A 152 2.19 -0.18 14.68
CA PHE A 152 1.81 0.98 15.45
C PHE A 152 2.95 1.40 16.40
N GLY A 153 3.10 2.69 16.62
CA GLY A 153 4.01 3.20 17.66
C GLY A 153 3.56 2.82 19.07
N ASN A 154 2.37 2.25 19.22
CA ASN A 154 1.77 1.85 20.50
C ASN A 154 2.01 0.36 20.79
N LYS A 155 2.64 0.03 21.91
CA LYS A 155 2.93 -1.33 22.35
C LYS A 155 1.67 -2.17 22.56
N PHE A 156 0.62 -1.60 23.13
CA PHE A 156 -0.66 -2.29 23.37
C PHE A 156 -1.29 -2.77 22.07
N MET A 157 -1.36 -1.91 21.07
CA MET A 157 -1.92 -2.26 19.76
C MET A 157 -1.09 -3.34 19.07
N ASN A 158 0.22 -3.27 19.16
CA ASN A 158 1.09 -4.32 18.61
C ASN A 158 0.86 -5.66 19.31
N THR A 159 0.66 -5.68 20.64
CA THR A 159 0.35 -6.89 21.41
C THR A 159 -1.00 -7.47 21.02
N LEU A 160 -2.04 -6.64 20.94
CA LEU A 160 -3.37 -7.05 20.50
C LEU A 160 -3.35 -7.65 19.08
N PHE A 161 -2.67 -6.99 18.15
CA PHE A 161 -2.54 -7.52 16.79
C PHE A 161 -1.74 -8.81 16.73
N ASN A 162 -0.69 -8.95 17.53
CA ASN A 162 0.08 -10.21 17.62
C ASN A 162 -0.77 -11.35 18.20
N PHE A 163 -1.63 -11.06 19.18
CA PHE A 163 -2.58 -12.04 19.72
C PHE A 163 -3.62 -12.45 18.66
N LEU A 164 -4.21 -11.51 17.94
CA LEU A 164 -5.16 -11.80 16.85
C LEU A 164 -4.50 -12.60 15.70
N LEU A 165 -3.21 -12.37 15.47
CA LEU A 165 -2.42 -13.15 14.51
C LEU A 165 -2.13 -14.57 15.00
N PHE A 166 -1.88 -14.74 16.30
CA PHE A 166 -1.70 -16.05 16.93
C PHE A 166 -2.98 -16.89 16.81
N LEU A 167 -4.14 -16.29 16.98
CA LEU A 167 -5.45 -16.92 16.81
C LEU A 167 -5.88 -17.10 15.33
N ASP A 168 -5.01 -16.80 14.37
CA ASP A 168 -5.30 -16.86 12.92
C ASP A 168 -6.49 -15.99 12.45
N PHE A 169 -6.94 -15.02 13.28
CA PHE A 169 -8.01 -14.09 12.92
C PHE A 169 -7.60 -13.08 11.86
N ILE A 170 -6.31 -12.86 11.69
CA ILE A 170 -5.76 -11.87 10.74
C ILE A 170 -4.78 -12.54 9.79
N ASN A 171 -5.00 -12.36 8.49
CA ASN A 171 -4.05 -12.85 7.49
C ASN A 171 -2.74 -12.05 7.54
N SER A 172 -1.64 -12.77 7.45
CA SER A 172 -0.31 -12.18 7.48
C SER A 172 0.66 -12.82 6.49
N VAL A 173 1.73 -12.10 6.19
CA VAL A 173 2.81 -12.58 5.34
C VAL A 173 4.16 -12.20 5.95
N THR A 174 5.13 -13.11 5.89
CA THR A 174 6.51 -12.80 6.28
C THR A 174 7.21 -11.98 5.18
N THR A 175 8.19 -11.18 5.59
CA THR A 175 9.00 -10.38 4.64
C THR A 175 9.67 -11.26 3.58
N SER A 176 10.14 -12.46 3.95
CA SER A 176 10.76 -13.41 3.02
C SER A 176 9.77 -13.92 1.97
N LYS A 177 8.57 -14.32 2.39
CA LYS A 177 7.50 -14.76 1.47
C LYS A 177 7.05 -13.61 0.55
N LEU A 178 6.89 -12.40 1.11
CA LEU A 178 6.55 -11.21 0.32
C LEU A 178 7.60 -10.89 -0.74
N LYS A 179 8.89 -11.01 -0.41
CA LYS A 179 10.00 -10.85 -1.37
C LYS A 179 9.88 -11.83 -2.54
N LYS A 180 9.62 -13.12 -2.26
CA LYS A 180 9.41 -14.13 -3.32
C LYS A 180 8.23 -13.75 -4.22
N ILE A 181 7.11 -13.36 -3.64
CA ILE A 181 5.90 -12.98 -4.37
C ILE A 181 6.16 -11.76 -5.26
N ILE A 182 6.79 -10.71 -4.73
CA ILE A 182 7.13 -9.52 -5.53
C ILE A 182 8.03 -9.90 -6.71
N ARG A 183 9.05 -10.75 -6.49
CA ARG A 183 9.95 -11.21 -7.56
C ARG A 183 9.19 -11.97 -8.65
N VAL A 184 8.30 -12.87 -8.28
CA VAL A 184 7.48 -13.64 -9.23
C VAL A 184 6.53 -12.71 -9.97
N SER A 185 5.78 -11.85 -9.26
CA SER A 185 4.81 -10.93 -9.87
C SER A 185 5.42 -9.95 -10.88
N ILE A 186 6.67 -9.54 -10.68
CA ILE A 186 7.36 -8.66 -11.64
C ILE A 186 7.63 -9.39 -12.97
N ASN A 187 7.81 -10.71 -12.94
CA ASN A 187 8.15 -11.52 -14.11
C ASN A 187 6.94 -12.18 -14.78
N GLU A 188 5.80 -12.26 -14.08
CA GLU A 188 4.60 -12.88 -14.63
C GLU A 188 3.81 -11.93 -15.54
N LYS A 189 3.01 -12.52 -16.46
CA LYS A 189 2.11 -11.75 -17.34
C LYS A 189 0.79 -11.36 -16.67
N THR A 190 0.44 -11.99 -15.54
CA THR A 190 -0.82 -11.73 -14.81
C THR A 190 -0.82 -10.37 -14.11
N GLN A 191 -1.94 -9.65 -14.17
CA GLN A 191 -2.07 -8.33 -13.53
C GLN A 191 -2.36 -8.40 -12.03
N ILE A 192 -2.90 -9.51 -11.53
CA ILE A 192 -3.40 -9.65 -10.15
C ILE A 192 -2.64 -10.75 -9.41
N SER A 193 -2.28 -10.47 -8.18
CA SER A 193 -1.53 -11.37 -7.29
C SER A 193 -2.30 -12.62 -6.87
N PRO A 194 -1.60 -13.77 -6.74
CA PRO A 194 -2.16 -15.03 -6.28
C PRO A 194 -2.41 -15.10 -4.76
N PHE A 195 -2.40 -14.00 -4.00
CA PHE A 195 -2.77 -14.05 -2.58
C PHE A 195 -4.22 -14.49 -2.42
N LYS A 196 -4.42 -15.78 -2.24
CA LYS A 196 -5.71 -16.33 -1.84
C LYS A 196 -6.05 -15.81 -0.45
N ILE A 197 -7.19 -15.12 -0.34
CA ILE A 197 -7.78 -14.75 0.95
C ILE A 197 -8.28 -16.06 1.56
N LYS A 198 -7.67 -16.53 2.64
CA LYS A 198 -8.28 -17.62 3.42
C LYS A 198 -9.65 -17.13 3.92
N PRO A 199 -10.74 -17.82 3.64
CA PRO A 199 -12.02 -17.51 4.28
C PRO A 199 -11.81 -17.70 5.78
N LEU A 200 -12.06 -16.66 6.59
CA LEU A 200 -12.08 -16.81 8.04
C LEU A 200 -13.38 -17.48 8.44
N GLY A 201 -13.27 -18.52 9.24
CA GLY A 201 -14.40 -19.26 9.79
C GLY A 201 -15.33 -18.45 10.72
N LEU A 202 -14.93 -17.26 11.15
CA LEU A 202 -15.75 -16.34 11.93
C LEU A 202 -15.79 -14.97 11.21
N SER A 203 -16.94 -14.64 10.65
CA SER A 203 -17.21 -13.37 9.99
C SER A 203 -17.52 -12.25 11.00
N ILE A 204 -16.65 -12.00 11.97
CA ILE A 204 -16.71 -10.74 12.71
C ILE A 204 -16.41 -9.64 11.68
N PRO A 205 -17.30 -8.64 11.51
CA PRO A 205 -17.03 -7.54 10.58
C PRO A 205 -15.79 -6.80 11.08
N ARG A 206 -14.64 -7.11 10.49
CA ARG A 206 -13.32 -6.57 10.89
C ARG A 206 -13.28 -5.06 10.88
N SER A 207 -14.02 -4.43 9.96
CA SER A 207 -14.20 -2.99 9.92
C SER A 207 -14.79 -2.43 11.22
N LEU A 208 -15.76 -3.11 11.82
CA LEU A 208 -16.43 -2.68 13.06
C LEU A 208 -15.49 -2.77 14.27
N LEU A 209 -14.68 -3.83 14.37
CA LEU A 209 -13.70 -3.99 15.45
C LEU A 209 -12.58 -2.95 15.33
N ILE A 210 -12.03 -2.78 14.12
CA ILE A 210 -10.95 -1.83 13.87
C ILE A 210 -11.46 -0.39 13.97
N ASP A 211 -12.65 -0.07 13.49
CA ASP A 211 -13.25 1.26 13.63
C ASP A 211 -13.54 1.59 15.11
N ARG A 212 -13.99 0.61 15.92
CA ARG A 212 -14.15 0.79 17.37
C ARG A 212 -12.84 0.96 18.09
N LEU A 213 -11.82 0.17 17.74
CA LEU A 213 -10.47 0.29 18.32
C LEU A 213 -9.81 1.61 17.94
N LEU A 214 -9.96 2.07 16.70
CA LEU A 214 -9.43 3.36 16.28
C LEU A 214 -10.15 4.52 16.98
N ARG A 215 -11.45 4.46 17.21
CA ARG A 215 -12.17 5.44 18.01
C ARG A 215 -11.64 5.48 19.45
N PHE A 216 -11.47 4.32 20.08
CA PHE A 216 -10.95 4.21 21.43
C PHE A 216 -9.51 4.76 21.60
N ILE A 217 -8.73 4.83 20.53
CA ILE A 217 -7.34 5.33 20.54
C ILE A 217 -7.29 6.83 20.27
N TYR A 218 -8.27 7.39 19.56
CA TYR A 218 -8.26 8.77 19.07
C TYR A 218 -9.34 9.66 19.73
N ASP A 219 -10.27 9.10 20.53
CA ASP A 219 -11.13 9.79 21.47
C ASP A 219 -10.46 9.82 22.87
#